data_6889eec8a154ac4d5319c9b3b9c9560e
#
_entry.id   6889eec8a154ac4d5319c9b3b9c9560e
#
_cell.length_a   1.000
_cell.length_b   1.000
_cell.length_c   1.000
_cell.angle_alpha   90.00
_cell.angle_beta   90.00
_cell.angle_gamma   90.00
#
_symmetry.space_group_name_H-M   'P 1'
#
loop_
_entity.id
_entity.type
_entity.pdbx_description
1 polymer ?
#
loop_
_entity_poly.entity_id
_entity_poly.type
_entity_poly.pdbx_seq_one_letter_code
_entity_poly.pdbx_strand_id
1 'polypeptide(L)'
;DLHPRVRRQRQMCIRDRLTHSRSVADKSLWIADRHPELSLDKDFLYEAAMLHDIGIFLTDAAGIHCFGDKPYIGRGYLGADLIRGEGYPRHALVCERHTGAGLSLEGIIAQDLPVPHREMVPVSLEEQAICFADKFYSKTHLEKEKSVEKARKSLERYGEEGVRRFDNWCEQFL
;
A
#
# COMPACT_ATOMS: atom_id res chain seq x y z
N ASP A 1 9.69 -1.99 -30.63
CA ASP A 1 10.75 -1.70 -29.66
C ASP A 1 10.54 -0.34 -29.02
N LEU A 2 10.59 -0.28 -27.68
CA LEU A 2 10.47 0.97 -26.94
C LEU A 2 11.75 1.79 -27.06
N HIS A 3 11.61 3.12 -27.23
CA HIS A 3 12.75 4.03 -27.22
C HIS A 3 13.63 3.79 -25.97
N PRO A 4 14.98 3.81 -26.05
CA PRO A 4 15.88 3.49 -24.93
C PRO A 4 15.60 4.27 -23.65
N ARG A 5 15.19 5.56 -23.75
CA ARG A 5 14.81 6.39 -22.62
C ARG A 5 13.57 5.84 -21.89
N VAL A 6 12.55 5.41 -22.63
CA VAL A 6 11.31 4.82 -22.08
C VAL A 6 11.60 3.47 -21.41
N ARG A 7 12.46 2.65 -22.03
CA ARG A 7 12.91 1.37 -21.47
C ARG A 7 13.62 1.58 -20.14
N ARG A 8 14.54 2.55 -20.05
CA ARG A 8 15.25 2.89 -18.81
C ARG A 8 14.32 3.40 -17.72
N GLN A 9 13.35 4.26 -18.06
CA GLN A 9 12.34 4.75 -17.09
C GLN A 9 11.48 3.61 -16.55
N ARG A 10 11.02 2.67 -17.38
CA ARG A 10 10.29 1.47 -16.94
C ARG A 10 11.13 0.59 -16.02
N GLN A 11 12.40 0.38 -16.32
CA GLN A 11 13.29 -0.39 -15.44
C GLN A 11 13.51 0.27 -14.09
N MET A 12 13.62 1.60 -14.03
CA MET A 12 13.71 2.35 -12.79
C MET A 12 12.41 2.21 -11.97
N CYS A 13 11.26 2.39 -12.60
CA CYS A 13 9.96 2.21 -11.94
C CYS A 13 9.85 0.81 -11.31
N ILE A 14 10.16 -0.26 -12.03
CA ILE A 14 10.10 -1.63 -11.52
C ILE A 14 11.05 -1.82 -10.33
N ARG A 15 12.31 -1.39 -10.47
CA ARG A 15 13.31 -1.52 -9.39
C ARG A 15 12.88 -0.81 -8.12
N ASP A 16 12.40 0.43 -8.23
CA ASP A 16 11.97 1.23 -7.10
C ASP A 16 10.75 0.61 -6.41
N ARG A 17 9.82 0.03 -7.20
CA ARG A 17 8.65 -0.70 -6.66
C ARG A 17 9.08 -1.95 -5.88
N LEU A 18 9.96 -2.76 -6.46
CA LEU A 18 10.47 -3.95 -5.78
C LEU A 18 11.19 -3.61 -4.47
N THR A 19 11.99 -2.53 -4.45
CA THR A 19 12.67 -2.06 -3.25
C THR A 19 11.67 -1.62 -2.18
N HIS A 20 10.68 -0.80 -2.54
CA HIS A 20 9.63 -0.36 -1.63
C HIS A 20 8.83 -1.55 -1.08
N SER A 21 8.33 -2.42 -1.95
CA SER A 21 7.54 -3.59 -1.54
C SER A 21 8.32 -4.52 -0.63
N ARG A 22 9.63 -4.71 -0.87
CA ARG A 22 10.50 -5.50 0.02
C ARG A 22 10.62 -4.87 1.39
N SER A 23 10.83 -3.56 1.49
CA SER A 23 10.88 -2.86 2.79
C SER A 23 9.57 -3.02 3.57
N VAL A 24 8.43 -2.97 2.87
CA VAL A 24 7.11 -3.21 3.48
C VAL A 24 6.98 -4.65 3.95
N ALA A 25 7.41 -5.63 3.13
CA ALA A 25 7.39 -7.05 3.48
C ALA A 25 8.29 -7.33 4.71
N ASP A 26 9.52 -6.82 4.71
CA ASP A 26 10.47 -7.01 5.82
C ASP A 26 9.91 -6.45 7.14
N LYS A 27 9.26 -5.27 7.11
CA LYS A 27 8.62 -4.69 8.30
C LYS A 27 7.38 -5.48 8.73
N SER A 28 6.59 -5.99 7.80
CA SER A 28 5.44 -6.84 8.13
C SER A 28 5.88 -8.15 8.79
N LEU A 29 6.96 -8.76 8.31
CA LEU A 29 7.56 -9.95 8.92
C LEU A 29 8.17 -9.63 10.28
N TRP A 30 8.82 -8.46 10.45
CA TRP A 30 9.32 -7.99 11.74
C TRP A 30 8.20 -7.87 12.78
N ILE A 31 7.00 -7.37 12.37
CA ILE A 31 5.81 -7.33 13.25
C ILE A 31 5.42 -8.76 13.66
N ALA A 32 5.32 -9.69 12.69
CA ALA A 32 4.96 -11.07 12.96
C ALA A 32 5.95 -11.80 13.88
N ASP A 33 7.24 -11.48 13.80
CA ASP A 33 8.29 -12.05 14.65
C ASP A 33 8.21 -11.53 16.09
N ARG A 34 7.81 -10.27 16.28
CA ARG A 34 7.70 -9.66 17.61
C ARG A 34 6.37 -9.95 18.31
N HIS A 35 5.36 -10.28 17.55
CA HIS A 35 4.00 -10.54 18.02
C HIS A 35 3.52 -11.94 17.64
N PRO A 36 4.20 -13.02 18.10
CA PRO A 36 3.81 -14.40 17.77
C PRO A 36 2.38 -14.74 18.25
N GLU A 37 1.86 -14.04 19.25
CA GLU A 37 0.49 -14.18 19.74
C GLU A 37 -0.56 -13.81 18.71
N LEU A 38 -0.24 -12.96 17.73
CA LEU A 38 -1.16 -12.58 16.64
C LEU A 38 -1.31 -13.68 15.57
N SER A 39 -0.44 -14.69 15.60
CA SER A 39 -0.48 -15.86 14.69
C SER A 39 -0.58 -15.46 13.21
N LEU A 40 0.14 -14.42 12.80
CA LEU A 40 0.15 -13.90 11.43
C LEU A 40 0.75 -14.91 10.44
N ASP A 41 0.10 -15.09 9.30
CA ASP A 41 0.56 -15.91 8.18
C ASP A 41 1.74 -15.23 7.47
N LYS A 42 2.98 -15.63 7.80
CA LYS A 42 4.20 -15.00 7.30
C LYS A 42 4.39 -15.15 5.79
N ASP A 43 4.01 -16.27 5.22
CA ASP A 43 4.11 -16.49 3.78
C ASP A 43 3.16 -15.54 3.06
N PHE A 44 1.91 -15.45 3.52
CA PHE A 44 0.94 -14.51 3.00
C PHE A 44 1.37 -13.04 3.20
N LEU A 45 1.93 -12.68 4.37
CA LEU A 45 2.44 -11.33 4.61
C LEU A 45 3.49 -10.93 3.58
N TYR A 46 4.45 -11.83 3.31
CA TYR A 46 5.50 -11.56 2.33
C TYR A 46 4.93 -11.39 0.92
N GLU A 47 4.13 -12.35 0.47
CA GLU A 47 3.55 -12.36 -0.88
C GLU A 47 2.65 -11.13 -1.11
N ALA A 48 1.73 -10.87 -0.19
CA ALA A 48 0.78 -9.78 -0.31
C ALA A 48 1.46 -8.41 -0.19
N ALA A 49 2.47 -8.25 0.67
CA ALA A 49 3.26 -7.03 0.75
C ALA A 49 4.05 -6.78 -0.53
N MET A 50 4.59 -7.83 -1.18
CA MET A 50 5.27 -7.68 -2.47
C MET A 50 4.33 -7.23 -3.58
N LEU A 51 3.03 -7.54 -3.50
CA LEU A 51 2.02 -7.26 -4.52
C LEU A 51 1.15 -6.01 -4.22
N HIS A 52 1.17 -5.47 -2.99
CA HIS A 52 0.20 -4.47 -2.53
C HIS A 52 0.05 -3.24 -3.46
N ASP A 53 1.11 -2.84 -4.11
CA ASP A 53 1.19 -1.63 -4.95
C ASP A 53 1.25 -1.96 -6.46
N ILE A 54 0.94 -3.20 -6.85
CA ILE A 54 1.11 -3.64 -8.25
C ILE A 54 0.31 -2.79 -9.25
N GLY A 55 -0.82 -2.24 -8.86
CA GLY A 55 -1.63 -1.38 -9.74
C GLY A 55 -1.06 0.01 -10.02
N ILE A 56 0.05 0.39 -9.38
CA ILE A 56 0.60 1.74 -9.46
C ILE A 56 1.05 2.13 -10.88
N PHE A 57 1.50 1.16 -11.69
CA PHE A 57 1.94 1.42 -13.06
C PHE A 57 0.82 1.87 -14.01
N LEU A 58 -0.44 1.63 -13.62
CA LEU A 58 -1.63 2.08 -14.35
C LEU A 58 -1.96 3.56 -14.08
N THR A 59 -1.28 4.19 -13.12
CA THR A 59 -1.59 5.55 -12.66
C THR A 59 -0.66 6.60 -13.25
N ASP A 60 -1.15 7.83 -13.34
CA ASP A 60 -0.32 9.01 -13.65
C ASP A 60 0.37 9.49 -12.38
N ALA A 61 1.67 9.20 -12.28
CA ALA A 61 2.52 9.58 -11.17
C ALA A 61 3.97 9.76 -11.67
N ALA A 62 4.19 10.78 -12.49
CA ALA A 62 5.46 11.06 -13.15
C ALA A 62 6.65 11.18 -12.18
N GLY A 63 6.43 11.70 -10.95
CA GLY A 63 7.45 11.82 -9.90
C GLY A 63 8.03 10.48 -9.42
N ILE A 64 7.36 9.38 -9.72
CA ILE A 64 7.80 8.01 -9.43
C ILE A 64 7.88 7.14 -10.70
N HIS A 65 8.03 7.79 -11.84
CA HIS A 65 8.19 7.15 -13.16
C HIS A 65 7.03 6.27 -13.60
N CYS A 66 5.82 6.53 -13.13
CA CYS A 66 4.58 5.89 -13.58
C CYS A 66 3.82 6.83 -14.52
N PHE A 67 3.47 6.34 -15.72
CA PHE A 67 2.90 7.11 -16.82
C PHE A 67 1.63 6.44 -17.35
N GLY A 68 0.78 5.95 -16.45
CA GLY A 68 -0.56 5.49 -16.77
C GLY A 68 -1.53 6.66 -16.94
N ASP A 69 -2.81 6.36 -17.09
CA ASP A 69 -3.88 7.33 -17.34
C ASP A 69 -4.86 7.47 -16.16
N LYS A 70 -4.70 6.69 -15.12
CA LYS A 70 -5.59 6.66 -13.96
C LYS A 70 -5.09 7.57 -12.83
N PRO A 71 -6.00 8.13 -12.00
CA PRO A 71 -5.60 8.87 -10.80
C PRO A 71 -4.75 8.02 -9.86
N TYR A 72 -3.71 8.61 -9.27
CA TYR A 72 -2.78 7.91 -8.38
C TYR A 72 -3.46 7.23 -7.18
N ILE A 73 -4.56 7.83 -6.67
CA ILE A 73 -5.33 7.26 -5.56
C ILE A 73 -5.96 5.91 -5.90
N GLY A 74 -6.21 5.65 -7.19
CA GLY A 74 -6.81 4.42 -7.69
C GLY A 74 -5.89 3.19 -7.72
N ARG A 75 -4.58 3.34 -7.43
CA ARG A 75 -3.60 2.25 -7.53
C ARG A 75 -4.00 0.98 -6.75
N GLY A 76 -4.69 1.15 -5.61
CA GLY A 76 -5.12 0.05 -4.75
C GLY A 76 -6.17 -0.82 -5.45
N TYR A 77 -7.31 -0.26 -5.84
CA TYR A 77 -8.37 -1.02 -6.48
C TYR A 77 -7.95 -1.54 -7.87
N LEU A 78 -7.16 -0.79 -8.63
CA LEU A 78 -6.62 -1.24 -9.91
C LEU A 78 -5.70 -2.45 -9.75
N GLY A 79 -4.85 -2.46 -8.72
CA GLY A 79 -4.03 -3.61 -8.37
C GLY A 79 -4.88 -4.79 -7.92
N ALA A 80 -5.91 -4.54 -7.13
CA ALA A 80 -6.84 -5.57 -6.69
C ALA A 80 -7.56 -6.26 -7.85
N ASP A 81 -7.99 -5.50 -8.85
CA ASP A 81 -8.66 -6.07 -10.03
C ASP A 81 -7.72 -6.97 -10.84
N LEU A 82 -6.45 -6.57 -11.00
CA LEU A 82 -5.43 -7.41 -11.63
C LEU A 82 -5.22 -8.73 -10.87
N ILE A 83 -4.96 -8.64 -9.56
CA ILE A 83 -4.65 -9.80 -8.71
C ILE A 83 -5.87 -10.73 -8.57
N ARG A 84 -7.08 -10.18 -8.52
CA ARG A 84 -8.32 -10.95 -8.51
C ARG A 84 -8.52 -11.70 -9.82
N GLY A 85 -8.17 -11.08 -10.96
CA GLY A 85 -8.20 -11.71 -12.27
C GLY A 85 -7.24 -12.88 -12.41
N GLU A 86 -6.12 -12.86 -11.68
CA GLU A 86 -5.13 -13.96 -11.61
C GLU A 86 -5.52 -15.06 -10.59
N GLY A 87 -6.67 -14.97 -9.91
CA GLY A 87 -7.16 -15.98 -8.99
C GLY A 87 -6.67 -15.85 -7.54
N TYR A 88 -6.17 -14.68 -7.13
CA TYR A 88 -5.65 -14.41 -5.78
C TYR A 88 -6.53 -13.42 -4.99
N PRO A 89 -7.79 -13.76 -4.64
CA PRO A 89 -8.73 -12.82 -4.04
C PRO A 89 -8.28 -12.29 -2.66
N ARG A 90 -7.59 -13.08 -1.85
CA ARG A 90 -7.07 -12.66 -0.54
C ARG A 90 -5.99 -11.59 -0.70
N HIS A 91 -5.05 -11.75 -1.64
CA HIS A 91 -4.02 -10.75 -1.95
C HIS A 91 -4.64 -9.48 -2.57
N ALA A 92 -5.68 -9.63 -3.37
CA ALA A 92 -6.41 -8.49 -3.93
C ALA A 92 -6.99 -7.57 -2.86
N LEU A 93 -7.46 -8.11 -1.73
CA LEU A 93 -7.96 -7.30 -0.61
C LEU A 93 -6.85 -6.42 0.01
N VAL A 94 -5.62 -6.93 0.11
CA VAL A 94 -4.48 -6.14 0.57
C VAL A 94 -4.19 -4.98 -0.40
N CYS A 95 -4.17 -5.25 -1.71
CA CYS A 95 -4.01 -4.20 -2.72
C CYS A 95 -5.09 -3.13 -2.57
N GLU A 96 -6.36 -3.52 -2.48
CA GLU A 96 -7.50 -2.61 -2.46
C GLU A 96 -7.51 -1.71 -1.22
N ARG A 97 -7.13 -2.26 -0.06
CA ARG A 97 -7.38 -1.65 1.25
C ARG A 97 -6.18 -0.92 1.87
N HIS A 98 -5.00 -0.90 1.20
CA HIS A 98 -3.79 -0.30 1.78
C HIS A 98 -3.69 1.23 1.60
N THR A 99 -4.50 1.87 0.73
CA THR A 99 -4.39 3.31 0.44
C THR A 99 -4.71 4.14 1.68
N GLY A 100 -3.81 5.06 2.05
CA GLY A 100 -3.90 5.74 3.34
C GLY A 100 -3.78 4.72 4.49
N ALA A 101 -4.68 4.77 5.46
CA ALA A 101 -4.91 3.71 6.44
C ALA A 101 -6.25 2.98 6.15
N GLY A 102 -6.56 2.77 4.88
CA GLY A 102 -7.87 2.36 4.37
C GLY A 102 -8.77 3.56 4.08
N LEU A 103 -9.60 3.42 3.04
CA LEU A 103 -10.59 4.42 2.64
C LEU A 103 -11.99 3.89 3.03
N SER A 104 -12.66 4.56 3.96
CA SER A 104 -14.05 4.24 4.27
C SER A 104 -14.98 4.74 3.17
N LEU A 105 -16.13 4.08 2.98
CA LEU A 105 -17.14 4.52 2.02
C LEU A 105 -17.58 5.97 2.31
N GLU A 106 -17.78 6.31 3.58
CA GLU A 106 -18.14 7.68 4.00
C GLU A 106 -17.05 8.69 3.60
N GLY A 107 -15.78 8.36 3.85
CA GLY A 107 -14.64 9.22 3.47
C GLY A 107 -14.48 9.38 1.97
N ILE A 108 -14.75 8.33 1.19
CA ILE A 108 -14.74 8.37 -0.27
C ILE A 108 -15.80 9.34 -0.79
N ILE A 109 -17.03 9.23 -0.27
CA ILE A 109 -18.14 10.09 -0.67
C ILE A 109 -17.92 11.55 -0.22
N ALA A 110 -17.51 11.74 1.03
CA ALA A 110 -17.30 13.09 1.59
C ALA A 110 -16.19 13.88 0.87
N GLN A 111 -15.18 13.19 0.34
CA GLN A 111 -14.05 13.81 -0.36
C GLN A 111 -14.18 13.72 -1.90
N ASP A 112 -15.28 13.20 -2.42
CA ASP A 112 -15.51 12.97 -3.85
C ASP A 112 -14.31 12.28 -4.53
N LEU A 113 -13.78 11.21 -3.90
CA LEU A 113 -12.60 10.54 -4.39
C LEU A 113 -12.91 9.74 -5.67
N PRO A 114 -12.07 9.82 -6.72
CA PRO A 114 -12.26 9.11 -7.98
C PRO A 114 -11.89 7.61 -7.88
N VAL A 115 -12.56 6.91 -6.97
CA VAL A 115 -12.40 5.47 -6.69
C VAL A 115 -13.78 4.82 -6.55
N PRO A 116 -13.90 3.49 -6.65
CA PRO A 116 -15.18 2.82 -6.44
C PRO A 116 -15.79 3.14 -5.07
N HIS A 117 -17.10 3.43 -5.04
CA HIS A 117 -17.84 3.74 -3.82
C HIS A 117 -18.15 2.45 -3.04
N ARG A 118 -17.19 1.97 -2.31
CA ARG A 118 -17.30 0.82 -1.40
C ARG A 118 -16.29 0.92 -0.26
N GLU A 119 -16.50 0.11 0.78
CA GLU A 119 -15.58 0.05 1.91
C GLU A 119 -14.24 -0.57 1.49
N MET A 120 -13.14 0.15 1.68
CA MET A 120 -11.77 -0.26 1.38
C MET A 120 -10.85 -0.06 2.59
N VAL A 121 -11.28 -0.58 3.75
CA VAL A 121 -10.55 -0.54 5.03
C VAL A 121 -9.97 -1.93 5.31
N PRO A 122 -8.71 -2.04 5.77
CA PRO A 122 -8.11 -3.32 6.16
C PRO A 122 -8.93 -4.02 7.26
N VAL A 123 -9.22 -5.32 7.07
CA VAL A 123 -10.04 -6.11 7.99
C VAL A 123 -9.21 -7.18 8.71
N SER A 124 -8.47 -8.03 7.98
CA SER A 124 -7.64 -9.05 8.62
C SER A 124 -6.41 -8.43 9.28
N LEU A 125 -5.82 -9.12 10.24
CA LEU A 125 -4.61 -8.67 10.91
C LEU A 125 -3.43 -8.51 9.94
N GLU A 126 -3.33 -9.38 8.94
CA GLU A 126 -2.32 -9.28 7.90
C GLU A 126 -2.54 -8.07 6.99
N GLU A 127 -3.79 -7.78 6.60
CA GLU A 127 -4.11 -6.56 5.85
C GLU A 127 -3.70 -5.31 6.65
N GLN A 128 -4.00 -5.29 7.95
CA GLN A 128 -3.65 -4.19 8.86
C GLN A 128 -2.14 -4.05 9.02
N ALA A 129 -1.42 -5.15 9.26
CA ALA A 129 0.03 -5.16 9.43
C ALA A 129 0.76 -4.65 8.17
N ILE A 130 0.34 -5.10 6.97
CA ILE A 130 0.92 -4.63 5.70
C ILE A 130 0.59 -3.15 5.46
N CYS A 131 -0.67 -2.75 5.68
CA CYS A 131 -1.09 -1.36 5.54
C CYS A 131 -0.32 -0.45 6.50
N PHE A 132 -0.11 -0.87 7.75
CA PHE A 132 0.69 -0.18 8.75
C PHE A 132 2.15 -0.06 8.31
N ALA A 133 2.77 -1.17 7.91
CA ALA A 133 4.16 -1.21 7.45
C ALA A 133 4.44 -0.26 6.28
N ASP A 134 3.50 -0.18 5.30
CA ASP A 134 3.62 0.72 4.14
C ASP A 134 3.76 2.19 4.55
N LYS A 135 3.19 2.63 5.68
CA LYS A 135 3.24 4.04 6.10
C LYS A 135 4.66 4.51 6.42
N PHE A 136 5.53 3.61 6.79
CA PHE A 136 6.92 3.94 7.16
C PHE A 136 7.85 4.15 5.97
N TYR A 137 7.45 3.76 4.77
CA TYR A 137 8.31 3.85 3.58
C TYR A 137 7.77 4.82 2.54
N SER A 138 8.69 5.59 1.95
CA SER A 138 8.38 6.52 0.86
C SER A 138 8.70 5.86 -0.48
N LYS A 139 7.89 6.15 -1.50
CA LYS A 139 8.16 5.74 -2.88
C LYS A 139 9.23 6.58 -3.58
N THR A 140 9.64 7.68 -2.95
CA THR A 140 10.67 8.60 -3.46
C THR A 140 11.99 8.56 -2.67
N HIS A 141 11.96 8.04 -1.42
CA HIS A 141 13.12 7.92 -0.54
C HIS A 141 13.13 6.49 0.01
N LEU A 142 13.50 5.54 -0.83
CA LEU A 142 13.27 4.11 -0.67
C LEU A 142 14.03 3.48 0.51
N GLU A 143 15.19 4.02 0.88
CA GLU A 143 16.08 3.42 1.88
C GLU A 143 15.87 4.00 3.29
N LYS A 144 14.94 4.95 3.46
CA LYS A 144 14.74 5.63 4.73
C LYS A 144 13.39 5.32 5.34
N GLU A 145 13.40 4.61 6.45
CA GLU A 145 12.22 4.42 7.29
C GLU A 145 11.83 5.76 7.96
N LYS A 146 10.56 6.12 7.89
CA LYS A 146 10.00 7.29 8.58
C LYS A 146 9.84 6.99 10.07
N SER A 147 9.93 8.02 10.91
CA SER A 147 9.47 7.90 12.29
C SER A 147 7.93 7.76 12.34
N VAL A 148 7.41 7.28 13.47
CA VAL A 148 5.97 7.15 13.73
C VAL A 148 5.25 8.47 13.49
N GLU A 149 5.80 9.60 14.01
CA GLU A 149 5.20 10.94 13.86
C GLU A 149 5.11 11.35 12.38
N LYS A 150 6.15 11.05 11.59
CA LYS A 150 6.14 11.35 10.14
C LYS A 150 5.17 10.48 9.39
N ALA A 151 5.07 9.19 9.74
CA ALA A 151 4.10 8.28 9.15
C ALA A 151 2.67 8.74 9.48
N ARG A 152 2.38 9.04 10.75
CA ARG A 152 1.12 9.58 11.25
C ARG A 152 0.72 10.87 10.53
N LYS A 153 1.61 11.85 10.47
CA LYS A 153 1.36 13.13 9.78
C LYS A 153 1.01 12.96 8.30
N SER A 154 1.60 11.97 7.63
CA SER A 154 1.30 11.69 6.22
C SER A 154 -0.13 11.21 5.97
N LEU A 155 -0.85 10.79 7.02
CA LEU A 155 -2.23 10.29 6.95
C LEU A 155 -3.27 11.39 7.14
N GLU A 156 -2.91 12.54 7.71
CA GLU A 156 -3.84 13.65 7.98
C GLU A 156 -4.63 14.09 6.73
N ARG A 157 -4.01 13.99 5.55
CA ARG A 157 -4.66 14.30 4.26
C ARG A 157 -5.79 13.33 3.87
N TYR A 158 -5.91 12.17 4.54
CA TYR A 158 -6.96 11.18 4.30
C TYR A 158 -8.07 11.24 5.36
N GLY A 159 -7.99 12.22 6.30
CA GLY A 159 -8.97 12.42 7.36
C GLY A 159 -8.58 11.78 8.69
N GLU A 160 -9.29 12.18 9.74
CA GLU A 160 -9.01 11.79 11.14
C GLU A 160 -9.19 10.30 11.40
N GLU A 161 -10.11 9.66 10.69
CA GLU A 161 -10.39 8.24 10.85
C GLU A 161 -9.17 7.37 10.51
N GLY A 162 -8.46 7.72 9.42
CA GLY A 162 -7.21 7.05 9.05
C GLY A 162 -6.11 7.24 10.09
N VAL A 163 -6.04 8.42 10.70
CA VAL A 163 -5.08 8.72 11.78
C VAL A 163 -5.39 7.89 13.02
N ARG A 164 -6.66 7.81 13.44
CA ARG A 164 -7.06 6.98 14.59
C ARG A 164 -6.75 5.50 14.38
N ARG A 165 -7.00 4.96 13.17
CA ARG A 165 -6.64 3.57 12.84
C ARG A 165 -5.13 3.35 12.97
N PHE A 166 -4.33 4.26 12.46
CA PHE A 166 -2.88 4.18 12.57
C PHE A 166 -2.41 4.22 14.03
N ASP A 167 -3.00 5.09 14.86
CA ASP A 167 -2.68 5.17 16.29
C ASP A 167 -3.00 3.85 17.01
N ASN A 168 -4.14 3.23 16.73
CA ASN A 168 -4.49 1.90 17.27
C ASN A 168 -3.49 0.82 16.80
N TRP A 169 -3.04 0.88 15.55
CA TRP A 169 -2.02 -0.04 15.06
C TRP A 169 -0.64 0.18 15.69
N CYS A 170 -0.31 1.42 16.08
CA CYS A 170 0.91 1.67 16.86
C CYS A 170 0.87 0.94 18.22
N GLU A 171 -0.28 0.94 18.90
CA GLU A 171 -0.47 0.21 20.16
C GLU A 171 -0.44 -1.31 19.96
N GLN A 172 -0.85 -1.80 18.80
CA GLN A 172 -0.95 -3.23 18.49
C GLN A 172 0.34 -3.84 17.96
N PHE A 173 1.14 -3.09 17.20
CA PHE A 173 2.26 -3.62 16.40
C PHE A 173 3.63 -3.09 16.83
N LEU A 174 3.73 -2.13 17.76
CA LEU A 174 4.99 -1.57 18.27
C LEU A 174 5.20 -1.85 19.75
#